data_9d80427f4769a13acb6b52c00ea0af2d
#
_entry.id   9d80427f4769a13acb6b52c00ea0af2d
#
_cell.length_a   1.000
_cell.length_b   1.000
_cell.length_c   1.000
_cell.angle_alpha   90.00
_cell.angle_beta   90.00
_cell.angle_gamma   90.00
#
_symmetry.space_group_name_H-M   'P 1'
#
loop_
_entity.id
_entity.type
_entity.pdbx_description
1 polymer ?
#
loop_
_entity_poly.entity_id
_entity_poly.type
_entity_poly.pdbx_seq_one_letter_code
_entity_poly.pdbx_strand_id
1 'polypeptide(L)'
;IKECTRVFIEHEEDILAGEFEGALIKHIDSPLKEAYQHCSEIAFHKIYRSSDVLDIELAGFRVISTLIDLMINAVRTPEKAYSQLLINRMSSQYNVNAPTLYEKIQAVLDYISGMTDVYALDLYRKIKGNSLPAV
;
A
#
# COMPACT_ATOMS: atom_id res chain seq x y z
N ILE A 1 25.52 -5.61 0.88
CA ILE A 1 25.45 -4.95 2.20
C ILE A 1 26.74 -4.21 2.46
N LYS A 2 27.93 -4.86 2.53
CA LYS A 2 29.20 -4.27 2.91
C LYS A 2 29.53 -2.98 2.11
N GLU A 3 29.37 -2.97 0.80
CA GLU A 3 29.64 -1.80 -0.04
C GLU A 3 28.62 -0.67 0.21
N CYS A 4 27.34 -0.98 0.40
CA CYS A 4 26.37 0.06 0.78
C CYS A 4 26.67 0.66 2.16
N THR A 5 27.20 -0.14 3.10
CA THR A 5 27.67 0.37 4.40
C THR A 5 28.87 1.32 4.22
N ARG A 6 29.81 0.97 3.33
CA ARG A 6 30.94 1.85 3.01
C ARG A 6 30.45 3.20 2.45
N VAL A 7 29.57 3.15 1.44
CA VAL A 7 28.98 4.36 0.84
C VAL A 7 28.23 5.19 1.89
N PHE A 8 27.50 4.56 2.79
CA PHE A 8 26.78 5.26 3.85
C PHE A 8 27.76 6.04 4.76
N ILE A 9 28.85 5.38 5.20
CA ILE A 9 29.85 6.02 6.08
C ILE A 9 30.59 7.15 5.34
N GLU A 10 30.93 6.95 4.07
CA GLU A 10 31.61 7.96 3.25
C GLU A 10 30.77 9.21 2.98
N HIS A 11 29.45 9.08 2.97
CA HIS A 11 28.48 10.15 2.72
C HIS A 11 27.63 10.52 3.93
N GLU A 12 28.07 10.19 5.15
CA GLU A 12 27.29 10.44 6.37
C GLU A 12 26.89 11.92 6.50
N GLU A 13 27.82 12.84 6.23
CA GLU A 13 27.56 14.28 6.33
C GLU A 13 26.52 14.75 5.30
N ASP A 14 26.61 14.29 4.05
CA ASP A 14 25.65 14.62 2.98
C ASP A 14 24.25 14.07 3.30
N ILE A 15 24.20 12.85 3.89
CA ILE A 15 22.95 12.21 4.30
C ILE A 15 22.28 13.01 5.43
N LEU A 16 23.06 13.41 6.44
CA LEU A 16 22.56 14.21 7.56
C LEU A 16 22.13 15.61 7.13
N ALA A 17 22.79 16.19 6.15
CA ALA A 17 22.42 17.47 5.55
C ALA A 17 21.20 17.38 4.62
N GLY A 18 20.78 16.17 4.21
CA GLY A 18 19.72 15.96 3.23
C GLY A 18 20.15 16.24 1.79
N GLU A 19 21.45 16.26 1.52
CA GLU A 19 22.04 16.54 0.21
C GLU A 19 22.38 15.26 -0.58
N PHE A 20 22.33 14.09 0.07
CA PHE A 20 22.58 12.81 -0.57
C PHE A 20 21.41 12.41 -1.48
N GLU A 21 21.68 12.26 -2.79
CA GLU A 21 20.66 11.92 -3.77
C GLU A 21 20.64 10.43 -4.11
N GLY A 22 19.45 9.85 -4.12
CA GLY A 22 19.20 8.48 -4.59
C GLY A 22 19.43 7.42 -3.53
N ALA A 23 19.62 6.17 -3.97
CA ALA A 23 19.82 5.03 -3.08
C ALA A 23 21.28 4.63 -3.01
N LEU A 24 21.76 4.19 -1.83
CA LEU A 24 23.16 3.76 -1.59
C LEU A 24 23.68 2.78 -2.64
N ILE A 25 22.80 1.86 -3.09
CA ILE A 25 23.15 0.86 -4.09
C ILE A 25 23.54 1.46 -5.47
N LYS A 26 23.13 2.69 -5.75
CA LYS A 26 23.51 3.39 -6.99
C LYS A 26 24.93 3.94 -6.95
N HIS A 27 25.48 4.10 -5.76
CA HIS A 27 26.82 4.69 -5.50
C HIS A 27 27.91 3.64 -5.23
N ILE A 28 27.57 2.33 -5.23
CA ILE A 28 28.59 1.27 -5.11
C ILE A 28 29.37 1.12 -6.41
N ASP A 29 30.58 0.58 -6.30
CA ASP A 29 31.49 0.38 -7.42
C ASP A 29 31.24 -0.96 -8.17
N SER A 30 31.69 -1.01 -9.45
CA SER A 30 31.85 -2.25 -10.19
C SER A 30 32.92 -3.15 -9.52
N PRO A 31 32.80 -4.49 -9.59
CA PRO A 31 31.80 -5.26 -10.35
C PRO A 31 30.47 -5.52 -9.62
N LEU A 32 30.34 -5.12 -8.36
CA LEU A 32 29.15 -5.41 -7.54
C LEU A 32 27.92 -4.66 -8.03
N LYS A 33 28.10 -3.46 -8.55
CA LYS A 33 27.03 -2.68 -9.18
C LYS A 33 26.44 -3.39 -10.39
N GLU A 34 27.27 -3.90 -11.28
CA GLU A 34 26.86 -4.64 -12.47
C GLU A 34 26.16 -5.95 -12.11
N ALA A 35 26.70 -6.68 -11.14
CA ALA A 35 26.06 -7.91 -10.63
C ALA A 35 24.67 -7.62 -10.04
N TYR A 36 24.53 -6.54 -9.26
CA TYR A 36 23.24 -6.14 -8.71
C TYR A 36 22.25 -5.75 -9.81
N GLN A 37 22.69 -4.97 -10.80
CA GLN A 37 21.84 -4.58 -11.94
C GLN A 37 21.35 -5.80 -12.71
N HIS A 38 22.24 -6.75 -13.00
CA HIS A 38 21.88 -7.98 -13.69
C HIS A 38 20.87 -8.82 -12.89
N CYS A 39 21.07 -8.97 -11.58
CA CYS A 39 20.09 -9.64 -10.71
C CYS A 39 18.73 -8.92 -10.70
N SER A 40 18.73 -7.59 -10.67
CA SER A 40 17.52 -6.78 -10.68
C SER A 40 16.75 -6.91 -11.99
N GLU A 41 17.44 -6.96 -13.13
CA GLU A 41 16.84 -7.17 -14.44
C GLU A 41 16.19 -8.57 -14.53
N ILE A 42 16.89 -9.61 -14.08
CA ILE A 42 16.33 -10.96 -14.03
C ILE A 42 15.09 -11.02 -13.14
N ALA A 43 15.18 -10.44 -11.93
CA ALA A 43 14.06 -10.39 -11.00
C ALA A 43 12.85 -9.68 -11.62
N PHE A 44 13.06 -8.52 -12.25
CA PHE A 44 12.01 -7.76 -12.89
C PHE A 44 11.32 -8.54 -14.02
N HIS A 45 12.11 -9.15 -14.92
CA HIS A 45 11.56 -9.83 -16.09
C HIS A 45 11.04 -11.25 -15.82
N LYS A 46 11.63 -11.97 -14.85
CA LYS A 46 11.31 -13.39 -14.61
C LYS A 46 10.42 -13.62 -13.40
N ILE A 47 10.50 -12.76 -12.39
CA ILE A 47 9.75 -12.92 -11.13
C ILE A 47 8.56 -11.96 -11.12
N TYR A 48 8.82 -10.65 -11.11
CA TYR A 48 7.76 -9.64 -10.95
C TYR A 48 6.78 -9.55 -12.12
N ARG A 49 7.14 -10.07 -13.30
CA ARG A 49 6.25 -10.18 -14.47
C ARG A 49 5.76 -11.59 -14.75
N SER A 50 5.88 -12.51 -13.78
CA SER A 50 5.24 -13.82 -13.91
C SER A 50 3.72 -13.68 -13.87
N SER A 51 3.00 -14.58 -14.55
CA SER A 51 1.53 -14.57 -14.57
C SER A 51 0.92 -14.58 -13.18
N ASP A 52 1.47 -15.39 -12.29
CA ASP A 52 0.96 -15.53 -10.92
C ASP A 52 1.07 -14.22 -10.13
N VAL A 53 2.16 -13.48 -10.28
CA VAL A 53 2.35 -12.17 -9.64
C VAL A 53 1.41 -11.14 -10.25
N LEU A 54 1.29 -11.10 -11.57
CA LEU A 54 0.37 -10.18 -12.26
C LEU A 54 -1.09 -10.40 -11.86
N ASP A 55 -1.52 -11.65 -11.69
CA ASP A 55 -2.87 -11.99 -11.25
C ASP A 55 -3.13 -11.48 -9.82
N ILE A 56 -2.15 -11.60 -8.92
CA ILE A 56 -2.23 -11.06 -7.56
C ILE A 56 -2.28 -9.52 -7.58
N GLU A 57 -1.46 -8.87 -8.39
CA GLU A 57 -1.46 -7.41 -8.54
C GLU A 57 -2.80 -6.89 -9.07
N LEU A 58 -3.34 -7.50 -10.12
CA LEU A 58 -4.65 -7.16 -10.68
C LEU A 58 -5.77 -7.32 -9.66
N ALA A 59 -5.77 -8.43 -8.93
CA ALA A 59 -6.75 -8.68 -7.88
C ALA A 59 -6.61 -7.66 -6.74
N GLY A 60 -5.40 -7.41 -6.26
CA GLY A 60 -5.11 -6.44 -5.20
C GLY A 60 -5.52 -5.02 -5.58
N PHE A 61 -5.15 -4.58 -6.79
CA PHE A 61 -5.57 -3.28 -7.32
C PHE A 61 -7.10 -3.13 -7.32
N ARG A 62 -7.82 -4.17 -7.78
CA ARG A 62 -9.29 -4.15 -7.83
C ARG A 62 -9.91 -4.12 -6.43
N VAL A 63 -9.37 -4.90 -5.50
CA VAL A 63 -9.85 -4.95 -4.10
C VAL A 63 -9.69 -3.58 -3.45
N ILE A 64 -8.49 -3.03 -3.44
CA ILE A 64 -8.18 -1.77 -2.77
C ILE A 64 -8.93 -0.60 -3.38
N SER A 65 -8.92 -0.45 -4.72
CA SER A 65 -9.65 0.63 -5.40
C SER A 65 -11.15 0.59 -5.07
N THR A 66 -11.76 -0.60 -5.08
CA THR A 66 -13.19 -0.73 -4.76
C THR A 66 -13.47 -0.37 -3.31
N LEU A 67 -12.64 -0.79 -2.35
CA LEU A 67 -12.82 -0.45 -0.95
C LEU A 67 -12.69 1.07 -0.73
N ILE A 68 -11.70 1.71 -1.33
CA ILE A 68 -11.50 3.17 -1.27
C ILE A 68 -12.73 3.89 -1.81
N ASP A 69 -13.18 3.55 -3.01
CA ASP A 69 -14.32 4.21 -3.66
C ASP A 69 -15.60 4.08 -2.82
N LEU A 70 -15.89 2.89 -2.32
CA LEU A 70 -17.10 2.63 -1.53
C LEU A 70 -17.06 3.37 -0.19
N MET A 71 -15.93 3.32 0.53
CA MET A 71 -15.80 3.96 1.85
C MET A 71 -15.77 5.48 1.73
N ILE A 72 -15.06 6.05 0.75
CA ILE A 72 -15.08 7.51 0.51
C ILE A 72 -16.48 7.97 0.14
N ASN A 73 -17.20 7.25 -0.72
CA ASN A 73 -18.57 7.59 -1.05
C ASN A 73 -19.51 7.50 0.18
N ALA A 74 -19.29 6.52 1.05
CA ALA A 74 -20.06 6.39 2.28
C ALA A 74 -19.88 7.60 3.22
N VAL A 75 -18.66 8.06 3.45
CA VAL A 75 -18.41 9.24 4.31
C VAL A 75 -18.86 10.57 3.66
N ARG A 76 -19.01 10.61 2.33
CA ARG A 76 -19.56 11.77 1.61
C ARG A 76 -21.09 11.83 1.62
N THR A 77 -21.76 10.68 1.72
CA THR A 77 -23.22 10.58 1.72
C THR A 77 -23.72 9.73 2.90
N PRO A 78 -23.45 10.19 4.14
CA PRO A 78 -23.71 9.39 5.34
C PRO A 78 -25.21 9.15 5.61
N GLU A 79 -26.09 9.91 4.99
CA GLU A 79 -27.55 9.81 5.13
C GLU A 79 -28.13 8.55 4.45
N LYS A 80 -27.38 7.91 3.57
CA LYS A 80 -27.84 6.70 2.88
C LYS A 80 -27.71 5.46 3.79
N ALA A 81 -28.72 4.60 3.79
CA ALA A 81 -28.72 3.37 4.61
C ALA A 81 -27.49 2.49 4.35
N TYR A 82 -27.11 2.31 3.08
CA TYR A 82 -25.92 1.53 2.73
C TYR A 82 -24.62 2.18 3.22
N SER A 83 -24.52 3.52 3.16
CA SER A 83 -23.37 4.26 3.70
C SER A 83 -23.22 4.04 5.20
N GLN A 84 -24.34 4.04 5.95
CA GLN A 84 -24.34 3.77 7.39
C GLN A 84 -23.80 2.36 7.72
N LEU A 85 -24.15 1.34 6.92
CA LEU A 85 -23.62 0.01 7.10
C LEU A 85 -22.10 -0.05 6.92
N LEU A 86 -21.56 0.64 5.90
CA LEU A 86 -20.12 0.72 5.65
C LEU A 86 -19.40 1.48 6.76
N ILE A 87 -19.93 2.64 7.18
CA ILE A 87 -19.38 3.47 8.26
C ILE A 87 -19.35 2.68 9.57
N ASN A 88 -20.44 2.00 9.93
CA ASN A 88 -20.52 1.19 11.15
C ASN A 88 -19.58 -0.04 11.14
N ARG A 89 -19.08 -0.43 9.96
CA ARG A 89 -18.09 -1.50 9.82
C ARG A 89 -16.68 -1.04 10.18
N MET A 90 -16.41 0.26 10.14
CA MET A 90 -15.10 0.82 10.49
C MET A 90 -14.93 0.83 12.01
N SER A 91 -13.69 0.58 12.47
CA SER A 91 -13.38 0.66 13.90
C SER A 91 -13.51 2.11 14.41
N SER A 92 -13.99 2.27 15.64
CA SER A 92 -14.15 3.57 16.30
C SER A 92 -12.84 4.37 16.50
N GLN A 93 -11.69 3.73 16.30
CA GLN A 93 -10.41 4.43 16.32
C GLN A 93 -10.23 5.40 15.13
N TYR A 94 -11.00 5.21 14.03
CA TYR A 94 -10.96 6.07 12.86
C TYR A 94 -12.12 7.07 12.90
N ASN A 95 -11.81 8.36 12.99
CA ASN A 95 -12.83 9.41 13.15
C ASN A 95 -13.51 9.77 11.81
N VAL A 96 -14.44 8.93 11.37
CA VAL A 96 -15.22 9.17 10.15
C VAL A 96 -16.29 10.27 10.30
N ASN A 97 -16.54 10.76 11.52
CA ASN A 97 -17.45 11.88 11.83
C ASN A 97 -16.71 13.21 12.02
N ALA A 98 -15.45 13.28 11.62
CA ALA A 98 -14.65 14.49 11.67
C ALA A 98 -15.35 15.68 10.96
N PRO A 99 -15.07 16.94 11.37
CA PRO A 99 -15.79 18.09 10.85
C PRO A 99 -15.52 18.38 9.37
N THR A 100 -14.33 18.05 8.87
CA THR A 100 -13.96 18.31 7.47
C THR A 100 -13.99 17.06 6.61
N LEU A 101 -14.28 17.22 5.32
CA LEU A 101 -14.22 16.11 4.37
C LEU A 101 -12.80 15.53 4.26
N TYR A 102 -11.77 16.35 4.37
CA TYR A 102 -10.38 15.91 4.35
C TYR A 102 -10.08 14.91 5.47
N GLU A 103 -10.45 15.24 6.69
CA GLU A 103 -10.24 14.36 7.85
C GLU A 103 -11.03 13.04 7.73
N LYS A 104 -12.26 13.11 7.18
CA LYS A 104 -13.05 11.90 6.91
C LYS A 104 -12.38 10.99 5.88
N ILE A 105 -11.84 11.57 4.80
CA ILE A 105 -11.10 10.83 3.77
C ILE A 105 -9.83 10.24 4.39
N GLN A 106 -9.11 11.01 5.20
CA GLN A 106 -7.90 10.53 5.89
C GLN A 106 -8.22 9.33 6.78
N ALA A 107 -9.30 9.39 7.56
CA ALA A 107 -9.74 8.27 8.40
C ALA A 107 -10.07 7.00 7.57
N VAL A 108 -10.65 7.15 6.38
CA VAL A 108 -10.88 6.03 5.46
C VAL A 108 -9.56 5.45 4.94
N LEU A 109 -8.61 6.30 4.54
CA LEU A 109 -7.31 5.86 4.04
C LEU A 109 -6.52 5.15 5.14
N ASP A 110 -6.53 5.68 6.37
CA ASP A 110 -5.88 5.06 7.53
C ASP A 110 -6.51 3.68 7.85
N TYR A 111 -7.85 3.57 7.77
CA TYR A 111 -8.54 2.29 7.96
C TYR A 111 -8.12 1.25 6.91
N ILE A 112 -8.10 1.63 5.63
CA ILE A 112 -7.77 0.70 4.54
C ILE A 112 -6.28 0.34 4.55
N SER A 113 -5.38 1.31 4.79
CA SER A 113 -3.93 1.06 4.85
C SER A 113 -3.52 0.20 6.04
N GLY A 114 -4.31 0.19 7.12
CA GLY A 114 -4.10 -0.66 8.28
C GLY A 114 -4.60 -2.10 8.13
N MET A 115 -5.23 -2.45 6.99
CA MET A 115 -5.71 -3.81 6.74
C MET A 115 -4.58 -4.75 6.35
N THR A 116 -4.70 -6.02 6.78
CA THR A 116 -3.95 -7.11 6.15
C THR A 116 -4.61 -7.50 4.82
N ASP A 117 -3.83 -8.10 3.91
CA ASP A 117 -4.33 -8.56 2.60
C ASP A 117 -5.53 -9.49 2.74
N VAL A 118 -5.47 -10.42 3.70
CA VAL A 118 -6.56 -11.37 3.99
C VAL A 118 -7.82 -10.65 4.45
N TYR A 119 -7.67 -9.64 5.32
CA TYR A 119 -8.82 -8.89 5.81
C TYR A 119 -9.45 -8.03 4.71
N ALA A 120 -8.65 -7.35 3.90
CA ALA A 120 -9.12 -6.56 2.78
C ALA A 120 -9.90 -7.40 1.76
N LEU A 121 -9.37 -8.58 1.41
CA LEU A 121 -10.02 -9.52 0.50
C LEU A 121 -11.34 -10.07 1.08
N ASP A 122 -11.37 -10.43 2.36
CA ASP A 122 -12.58 -10.91 3.03
C ASP A 122 -13.66 -9.83 3.09
N LEU A 123 -13.28 -8.60 3.46
CA LEU A 123 -14.17 -7.46 3.48
C LEU A 123 -14.74 -7.16 2.08
N TYR A 124 -13.89 -7.14 1.07
CA TYR A 124 -14.28 -6.96 -0.32
C TYR A 124 -15.32 -8.02 -0.76
N ARG A 125 -15.08 -9.30 -0.47
CA ARG A 125 -15.99 -10.40 -0.81
C ARG A 125 -17.35 -10.24 -0.12
N LYS A 126 -17.35 -9.88 1.16
CA LYS A 126 -18.57 -9.61 1.93
C LYS A 126 -19.38 -8.44 1.37
N ILE A 127 -18.72 -7.32 1.06
CA ILE A 127 -19.36 -6.14 0.48
C ILE A 127 -19.96 -6.45 -0.91
N LYS A 128 -19.27 -7.27 -1.70
CA LYS A 128 -19.73 -7.69 -3.04
C LYS A 128 -20.77 -8.82 -3.00
N GLY A 129 -21.07 -9.38 -1.85
CA GLY A 129 -21.99 -10.52 -1.72
C GLY A 129 -21.42 -11.85 -2.22
N ASN A 130 -20.11 -11.93 -2.42
CA ASN A 130 -19.42 -13.15 -2.88
C ASN A 130 -19.10 -14.11 -1.72
N SER A 131 -19.31 -13.69 -0.49
CA SER A 131 -19.13 -14.50 0.72
C SER A 131 -20.10 -13.98 1.78
N LEU A 132 -20.87 -14.89 2.37
CA LEU A 132 -21.69 -14.59 3.54
C LEU A 132 -20.91 -14.97 4.80
N PRO A 133 -21.15 -14.26 5.94
CA PRO A 133 -20.61 -14.71 7.23
C PRO A 133 -21.13 -16.13 7.51
N ALA A 134 -20.25 -17.00 8.00
CA ALA A 134 -20.70 -18.26 8.58
C ALA A 134 -21.54 -17.93 9.82
N VAL A 135 -22.77 -18.42 9.84
CA VAL A 135 -23.69 -18.29 10.97
C VAL A 135 -23.36 -19.36 12.01
#